data_11acd017fcf4fdce2eb91ae421bc4f95
#
_entry.id   11acd017fcf4fdce2eb91ae421bc4f95
#
_cell.length_a   1.000
_cell.length_b   1.000
_cell.length_c   1.000
_cell.angle_alpha   90.00
_cell.angle_beta   90.00
_cell.angle_gamma   90.00
#
_symmetry.space_group_name_H-M   'P 1'
#
loop_
_entity.id
_entity.type
_entity.pdbx_description
1 polymer ?
#
loop_
_entity_poly.entity_id
_entity_poly.type
_entity_poly.pdbx_seq_one_letter_code
_entity_poly.pdbx_strand_id
1 'polypeptide(L)'
;MNKARSRRGTLSRLPDVTMQVSRTTVLRWILAGMIGLSGGVWPALTPSHAGDQPQPRTIQFTLDRPLDAAAAPFVMASVGGLFSAEGLAVGTNVATSSADAIARVADGSSDFALVDINALIGFRDKPGAAPVKAVFVLFNQAPYAIIARKSRGIKALADMEGKNLGVAEGDLSIRLWPAVARQNGIKLSSVKQNTISAAVREPMLSAGQVDAVTGFSYLSAINLRDRGVPADDLAVLRFADYGCEAYGFAVIVSPRLATAKPDAVKGFVRAVIGGTNLAIKDPARAATEVASRMDGG
;
A
#
# COMPACT_ATOMS: atom_id res chain seq x y z
N MET A 1 59.57 -11.81 23.73
CA MET A 1 59.63 -11.52 25.18
C MET A 1 58.61 -10.43 25.48
N ASN A 2 57.82 -10.67 26.51
CA ASN A 2 56.74 -9.90 27.20
C ASN A 2 55.36 -9.97 26.55
N LYS A 3 54.57 -10.87 27.02
CA LYS A 3 53.74 -11.10 28.22
C LYS A 3 52.52 -10.20 28.33
N ALA A 4 51.40 -10.87 28.07
CA ALA A 4 50.03 -10.58 28.32
C ALA A 4 49.68 -9.95 29.68
N ARG A 5 48.60 -9.22 29.77
CA ARG A 5 47.70 -9.20 30.94
C ARG A 5 46.23 -9.10 30.55
N SER A 6 45.58 -10.21 30.78
CA SER A 6 44.13 -10.37 30.92
C SER A 6 43.59 -9.46 32.04
N ARG A 7 42.48 -8.76 31.79
CA ARG A 7 41.59 -8.31 32.88
C ARG A 7 40.18 -8.83 32.58
N ARG A 8 39.78 -9.84 33.34
CA ARG A 8 38.40 -10.27 33.51
C ARG A 8 37.68 -9.19 34.35
N GLY A 9 36.65 -8.60 33.80
CA GLY A 9 35.70 -7.75 34.52
C GLY A 9 34.47 -8.57 34.89
N THR A 10 34.21 -8.60 36.18
CA THR A 10 33.15 -9.27 36.92
C THR A 10 31.74 -8.83 36.47
N LEU A 11 30.91 -9.81 36.15
CA LEU A 11 29.46 -9.67 35.98
C LEU A 11 28.80 -9.43 37.35
N SER A 12 28.28 -8.25 37.59
CA SER A 12 27.37 -7.95 38.69
C SER A 12 25.94 -8.39 38.31
N ARG A 13 25.44 -9.33 39.12
CA ARG A 13 24.05 -9.83 39.07
C ARG A 13 23.09 -8.71 39.51
N LEU A 14 22.04 -8.45 38.71
CA LEU A 14 20.88 -7.69 39.14
C LEU A 14 19.89 -8.62 39.87
N PRO A 15 19.19 -8.14 40.90
CA PRO A 15 18.28 -8.98 41.69
C PRO A 15 16.95 -9.18 40.98
N ASP A 16 16.47 -10.44 41.04
CA ASP A 16 15.11 -10.87 40.69
C ASP A 16 14.10 -10.22 41.63
N VAL A 17 13.17 -9.44 41.09
CA VAL A 17 12.00 -8.96 41.83
C VAL A 17 10.80 -9.81 41.41
N THR A 18 10.60 -10.92 42.10
CA THR A 18 9.38 -11.70 42.08
C THR A 18 8.29 -10.97 42.86
N MET A 19 7.31 -10.41 42.19
CA MET A 19 6.12 -9.86 42.82
C MET A 19 5.13 -10.99 43.13
N GLN A 20 5.10 -11.40 44.41
CA GLN A 20 4.22 -12.40 44.96
C GLN A 20 2.87 -11.73 45.28
N VAL A 21 1.85 -11.99 44.46
CA VAL A 21 0.47 -11.55 44.76
C VAL A 21 -0.16 -12.52 45.73
N SER A 22 -0.35 -12.08 46.99
CA SER A 22 -1.04 -12.79 48.06
C SER A 22 -2.52 -12.89 47.76
N ARG A 23 -3.01 -14.14 47.66
CA ARG A 23 -4.43 -14.50 47.73
C ARG A 23 -4.81 -14.64 49.20
N THR A 24 -5.43 -13.66 49.79
CA THR A 24 -6.32 -13.84 50.95
C THR A 24 -6.94 -12.49 51.32
N THR A 25 -8.22 -12.33 51.14
CA THR A 25 -9.19 -11.75 52.08
C THR A 25 -10.48 -11.39 51.33
N VAL A 26 -11.31 -12.39 51.10
CA VAL A 26 -12.74 -12.21 50.89
C VAL A 26 -13.44 -13.27 51.79
N LEU A 27 -13.72 -12.93 53.00
CA LEU A 27 -14.81 -13.55 53.74
C LEU A 27 -15.11 -12.74 55.01
N ARG A 28 -16.36 -12.46 55.23
CA ARG A 28 -17.03 -11.89 56.41
C ARG A 28 -17.52 -10.45 56.24
N TRP A 29 -18.78 -10.38 55.89
CA TRP A 29 -19.83 -9.64 56.63
C TRP A 29 -21.19 -10.16 56.18
N ILE A 30 -21.69 -11.20 56.87
CA ILE A 30 -23.12 -11.57 56.96
C ILE A 30 -23.44 -11.38 58.44
N LEU A 31 -24.36 -10.49 58.77
CA LEU A 31 -25.41 -10.62 59.73
C LEU A 31 -25.90 -9.26 60.24
N ALA A 32 -27.17 -9.15 60.16
CA ALA A 32 -28.08 -8.42 61.03
C ALA A 32 -28.79 -7.19 60.47
N GLY A 33 -30.10 -7.31 60.34
CA GLY A 33 -31.01 -6.20 60.23
C GLY A 33 -32.35 -6.54 59.56
N MET A 34 -33.18 -7.35 60.28
CA MET A 34 -34.62 -7.47 59.98
C MET A 34 -35.37 -6.23 60.39
N ILE A 35 -36.53 -6.02 59.69
CA ILE A 35 -37.73 -5.23 60.06
C ILE A 35 -37.85 -3.89 59.34
N GLY A 36 -38.89 -3.81 58.51
CA GLY A 36 -39.42 -2.60 57.92
C GLY A 36 -40.33 -2.87 56.72
N LEU A 37 -41.56 -3.39 56.95
CA LEU A 37 -42.63 -3.37 55.94
C LEU A 37 -43.05 -1.92 55.66
N SER A 38 -42.71 -1.42 54.49
CA SER A 38 -43.45 -0.31 53.87
C SER A 38 -43.42 -0.55 52.36
N GLY A 39 -44.60 -0.77 51.78
CA GLY A 39 -44.81 -1.01 50.37
C GLY A 39 -44.42 0.21 49.53
N GLY A 40 -43.21 0.18 49.02
CA GLY A 40 -42.75 1.08 47.98
C GLY A 40 -42.68 0.30 46.69
N VAL A 41 -43.47 0.67 45.69
CA VAL A 41 -43.34 0.21 44.29
C VAL A 41 -42.01 0.72 43.79
N TRP A 42 -40.96 -0.13 43.81
CA TRP A 42 -39.75 0.16 43.10
C TRP A 42 -40.01 0.04 41.59
N PRO A 43 -39.74 1.11 40.78
CA PRO A 43 -39.75 0.92 39.36
C PRO A 43 -38.66 -0.11 39.04
N ALA A 44 -39.07 -1.21 38.42
CA ALA A 44 -38.13 -2.16 37.85
C ALA A 44 -37.21 -1.39 36.88
N LEU A 45 -35.95 -1.24 37.27
CA LEU A 45 -34.90 -0.81 36.33
C LEU A 45 -34.82 -1.89 35.24
N THR A 46 -35.56 -1.69 34.15
CA THR A 46 -35.39 -2.47 32.96
C THR A 46 -33.91 -2.34 32.59
N PRO A 47 -33.18 -3.46 32.37
CA PRO A 47 -31.83 -3.37 31.84
C PRO A 47 -31.93 -2.60 30.52
N SER A 48 -31.34 -1.40 30.50
CA SER A 48 -31.15 -0.66 29.28
C SER A 48 -30.43 -1.61 28.33
N HIS A 49 -31.10 -2.07 27.27
CA HIS A 49 -30.46 -2.79 26.22
C HIS A 49 -29.36 -1.87 25.75
N ALA A 50 -28.11 -2.21 26.08
CA ALA A 50 -26.94 -1.63 25.39
C ALA A 50 -27.24 -1.89 23.92
N GLY A 51 -27.58 -0.82 23.20
CA GLY A 51 -28.01 -0.92 21.81
C GLY A 51 -26.96 -1.73 21.07
N ASP A 52 -27.44 -2.74 20.38
CA ASP A 52 -26.65 -3.62 19.53
C ASP A 52 -25.91 -2.72 18.53
N GLN A 53 -24.69 -2.32 18.90
CA GLN A 53 -23.84 -1.51 18.01
C GLN A 53 -23.57 -2.39 16.79
N PRO A 54 -23.99 -1.98 15.59
CA PRO A 54 -23.79 -2.78 14.40
C PRO A 54 -22.31 -3.19 14.32
N GLN A 55 -22.05 -4.49 14.37
CA GLN A 55 -20.67 -4.99 14.26
C GLN A 55 -20.04 -4.48 12.96
N PRO A 56 -18.82 -3.94 13.03
CA PRO A 56 -18.14 -3.43 11.84
C PRO A 56 -18.06 -4.52 10.78
N ARG A 57 -18.37 -4.17 9.54
CA ARG A 57 -18.25 -5.09 8.43
C ARG A 57 -16.79 -5.35 8.11
N THR A 58 -16.37 -6.59 8.18
CA THR A 58 -15.04 -7.01 7.73
C THR A 58 -14.93 -6.85 6.21
N ILE A 59 -13.89 -6.18 5.76
CA ILE A 59 -13.53 -5.92 4.36
C ILE A 59 -12.13 -6.46 4.12
N GLN A 60 -11.96 -7.27 3.06
CA GLN A 60 -10.66 -7.73 2.59
C GLN A 60 -10.18 -6.81 1.46
N PHE A 61 -9.11 -6.08 1.72
CA PHE A 61 -8.48 -5.18 0.76
C PHE A 61 -7.12 -5.73 0.33
N THR A 62 -6.85 -5.81 -0.96
CA THR A 62 -5.61 -6.35 -1.50
C THR A 62 -4.80 -5.28 -2.23
N LEU A 63 -3.53 -5.14 -1.86
CA LEU A 63 -2.54 -4.39 -2.61
C LEU A 63 -1.92 -5.31 -3.68
N ASP A 64 -1.67 -4.81 -4.87
CA ASP A 64 -1.07 -5.57 -5.98
C ASP A 64 0.47 -5.71 -5.89
N ARG A 65 1.06 -5.15 -4.82
CA ARG A 65 2.49 -5.14 -4.51
C ARG A 65 2.74 -4.88 -3.04
N PRO A 66 3.96 -5.08 -2.53
CA PRO A 66 4.34 -4.62 -1.19
C PRO A 66 4.01 -3.15 -0.96
N LEU A 67 3.78 -2.80 0.30
CA LEU A 67 3.42 -1.45 0.72
C LEU A 67 4.46 -0.45 0.23
N ASP A 68 4.01 0.60 -0.45
CA ASP A 68 4.82 1.73 -0.89
C ASP A 68 4.06 3.05 -0.70
N ALA A 69 4.61 4.15 -1.20
CA ALA A 69 3.99 5.48 -1.09
C ALA A 69 2.58 5.57 -1.70
N ALA A 70 2.23 4.73 -2.68
CA ALA A 70 0.89 4.71 -3.27
C ALA A 70 -0.18 4.22 -2.28
N ALA A 71 0.22 3.50 -1.23
CA ALA A 71 -0.70 3.05 -0.18
C ALA A 71 -1.01 4.12 0.87
N ALA A 72 -0.35 5.28 0.85
CA ALA A 72 -0.56 6.34 1.84
C ALA A 72 -2.03 6.73 2.07
N PRO A 73 -2.90 6.87 1.06
CA PRO A 73 -4.32 7.15 1.26
C PRO A 73 -5.03 6.12 2.15
N PHE A 74 -4.72 4.84 1.97
CA PHE A 74 -5.34 3.74 2.71
C PHE A 74 -4.81 3.67 4.14
N VAL A 75 -3.51 3.85 4.31
CA VAL A 75 -2.86 3.93 5.63
C VAL A 75 -3.43 5.09 6.43
N MET A 76 -3.51 6.29 5.82
CA MET A 76 -4.06 7.48 6.47
C MET A 76 -5.55 7.36 6.76
N ALA A 77 -6.33 6.67 5.92
CA ALA A 77 -7.73 6.37 6.20
C ALA A 77 -7.88 5.44 7.41
N SER A 78 -7.02 4.43 7.52
CA SER A 78 -6.99 3.50 8.66
C SER A 78 -6.60 4.22 9.96
N VAL A 79 -5.47 4.93 9.96
CA VAL A 79 -4.96 5.67 11.13
C VAL A 79 -5.93 6.77 11.58
N GLY A 80 -6.58 7.43 10.62
CA GLY A 80 -7.59 8.46 10.87
C GLY A 80 -8.94 7.91 11.32
N GLY A 81 -9.11 6.60 11.45
CA GLY A 81 -10.38 5.99 11.85
C GLY A 81 -11.50 6.13 10.81
N LEU A 82 -11.16 6.50 9.55
CA LEU A 82 -12.17 6.83 8.54
C LEU A 82 -12.94 5.58 8.06
N PHE A 83 -12.28 4.42 8.00
CA PHE A 83 -12.97 3.16 7.71
C PHE A 83 -13.93 2.78 8.84
N SER A 84 -13.50 2.92 10.09
CA SER A 84 -14.34 2.62 11.25
C SER A 84 -15.55 3.55 11.34
N ALA A 85 -15.40 4.83 10.99
CA ALA A 85 -16.49 5.79 10.91
C ALA A 85 -17.55 5.41 9.86
N GLU A 86 -17.17 4.65 8.84
CA GLU A 86 -18.08 4.09 7.84
C GLU A 86 -18.59 2.67 8.22
N GLY A 87 -18.32 2.21 9.44
CA GLY A 87 -18.70 0.88 9.90
C GLY A 87 -17.92 -0.26 9.23
N LEU A 88 -16.69 0.00 8.77
CA LEU A 88 -15.85 -0.95 8.06
C LEU A 88 -14.62 -1.31 8.90
N ALA A 89 -14.35 -2.62 9.03
CA ALA A 89 -13.11 -3.18 9.56
C ALA A 89 -12.28 -3.71 8.38
N VAL A 90 -11.27 -2.95 7.95
CA VAL A 90 -10.49 -3.25 6.74
C VAL A 90 -9.24 -4.01 7.10
N GLY A 91 -9.13 -5.26 6.63
CA GLY A 91 -7.91 -6.06 6.62
C GLY A 91 -7.18 -5.91 5.27
N THR A 92 -5.86 -5.72 5.31
CA THR A 92 -5.04 -5.55 4.10
C THR A 92 -4.18 -6.77 3.84
N ASN A 93 -4.18 -7.23 2.60
CA ASN A 93 -3.36 -8.30 2.06
C ASN A 93 -2.45 -7.78 0.95
N VAL A 94 -1.45 -8.57 0.57
CA VAL A 94 -0.58 -8.28 -0.58
C VAL A 94 -0.69 -9.43 -1.59
N ALA A 95 -0.90 -9.08 -2.84
CA ALA A 95 -0.85 -9.97 -3.99
C ALA A 95 0.53 -9.88 -4.68
N THR A 96 0.82 -10.82 -5.54
CA THR A 96 2.08 -10.84 -6.29
C THR A 96 2.10 -9.90 -7.48
N SER A 97 0.93 -9.47 -7.95
CA SER A 97 0.75 -8.59 -9.12
C SER A 97 -0.67 -8.06 -9.20
N SER A 98 -0.90 -7.04 -10.07
CA SER A 98 -2.26 -6.59 -10.40
C SER A 98 -3.13 -7.73 -10.96
N ALA A 99 -2.57 -8.67 -11.72
CA ALA A 99 -3.32 -9.80 -12.26
C ALA A 99 -3.81 -10.73 -11.15
N ASP A 100 -2.96 -11.04 -10.15
CA ASP A 100 -3.31 -11.82 -8.97
C ASP A 100 -4.37 -11.10 -8.13
N ALA A 101 -4.19 -9.80 -7.85
CA ALA A 101 -5.16 -9.01 -7.09
C ALA A 101 -6.53 -8.93 -7.80
N ILE A 102 -6.56 -8.79 -9.14
CA ILE A 102 -7.79 -8.81 -9.93
C ILE A 102 -8.47 -10.17 -9.84
N ALA A 103 -7.72 -11.27 -9.91
CA ALA A 103 -8.26 -12.62 -9.79
C ALA A 103 -8.95 -12.82 -8.43
N ARG A 104 -8.32 -12.40 -7.34
CA ARG A 104 -8.89 -12.46 -5.97
C ARG A 104 -10.16 -11.63 -5.81
N VAL A 105 -10.27 -10.49 -6.49
CA VAL A 105 -11.49 -9.68 -6.51
C VAL A 105 -12.56 -10.34 -7.38
N ALA A 106 -12.17 -10.96 -8.48
CA ALA A 106 -13.09 -11.63 -9.41
C ALA A 106 -13.73 -12.87 -8.79
N ASP A 107 -12.99 -13.66 -8.01
CA ASP A 107 -13.49 -14.86 -7.32
C ASP A 107 -14.13 -14.55 -5.95
N GLY A 108 -13.97 -13.32 -5.45
CA GLY A 108 -14.56 -12.84 -4.20
C GLY A 108 -13.75 -13.20 -2.95
N SER A 109 -12.51 -13.68 -3.06
CA SER A 109 -11.58 -13.85 -1.93
C SER A 109 -11.04 -12.50 -1.42
N SER A 110 -11.14 -11.44 -2.23
CA SER A 110 -10.97 -10.04 -1.82
C SER A 110 -12.20 -9.22 -2.19
N ASP A 111 -12.55 -8.27 -1.33
CA ASP A 111 -13.66 -7.33 -1.56
C ASP A 111 -13.24 -6.18 -2.46
N PHE A 112 -12.05 -5.63 -2.20
CA PHE A 112 -11.43 -4.55 -2.97
C PHE A 112 -9.97 -4.87 -3.25
N ALA A 113 -9.42 -4.23 -4.28
CA ALA A 113 -7.98 -4.19 -4.48
C ALA A 113 -7.54 -2.84 -5.06
N LEU A 114 -6.27 -2.47 -4.81
CA LEU A 114 -5.57 -1.42 -5.56
C LEU A 114 -4.78 -2.10 -6.67
N VAL A 115 -5.06 -1.75 -7.91
CA VAL A 115 -4.44 -2.37 -9.10
C VAL A 115 -4.18 -1.32 -10.17
N ASP A 116 -3.30 -1.64 -11.12
CA ASP A 116 -3.22 -0.89 -12.36
C ASP A 116 -4.52 -1.05 -13.18
N ILE A 117 -5.13 0.08 -13.57
CA ILE A 117 -6.40 0.05 -14.30
C ILE A 117 -6.24 -0.57 -15.70
N ASN A 118 -5.05 -0.47 -16.30
CA ASN A 118 -4.78 -1.05 -17.62
C ASN A 118 -4.72 -2.58 -17.55
N ALA A 119 -4.29 -3.14 -16.40
CA ALA A 119 -4.41 -4.57 -16.13
C ALA A 119 -5.88 -5.01 -16.01
N LEU A 120 -6.72 -4.20 -15.35
CA LEU A 120 -8.16 -4.45 -15.28
C LEU A 120 -8.80 -4.40 -16.66
N ILE A 121 -8.48 -3.41 -17.49
CA ILE A 121 -8.98 -3.30 -18.87
C ILE A 121 -8.64 -4.59 -19.63
N GLY A 122 -7.37 -5.03 -19.62
CA GLY A 122 -6.95 -6.26 -20.27
C GLY A 122 -7.57 -7.54 -19.68
N PHE A 123 -7.94 -7.54 -18.39
CA PHE A 123 -8.71 -8.62 -17.80
C PHE A 123 -10.16 -8.64 -18.32
N ARG A 124 -10.81 -7.47 -18.36
CA ARG A 124 -12.21 -7.30 -18.78
C ARG A 124 -12.44 -7.56 -20.27
N ASP A 125 -11.41 -7.39 -21.09
CA ASP A 125 -11.44 -7.66 -22.53
C ASP A 125 -11.49 -9.17 -22.87
N LYS A 126 -11.26 -10.03 -21.87
CA LYS A 126 -11.30 -11.48 -22.07
C LYS A 126 -12.76 -11.97 -22.10
N PRO A 127 -13.10 -12.89 -23.00
CA PRO A 127 -14.43 -13.53 -23.03
C PRO A 127 -14.76 -14.18 -21.68
N GLY A 128 -15.95 -13.92 -21.13
CA GLY A 128 -16.41 -14.49 -19.86
C GLY A 128 -15.77 -13.91 -18.61
N ALA A 129 -14.98 -12.84 -18.71
CA ALA A 129 -14.38 -12.20 -17.55
C ALA A 129 -15.44 -11.70 -16.56
N ALA A 130 -15.20 -11.94 -15.27
CA ALA A 130 -16.06 -11.46 -14.19
C ALA A 130 -16.22 -9.92 -14.27
N PRO A 131 -17.41 -9.38 -13.97
CA PRO A 131 -17.72 -7.95 -14.11
C PRO A 131 -17.14 -7.09 -12.98
N VAL A 132 -15.84 -7.26 -12.69
CA VAL A 132 -15.08 -6.42 -11.77
C VAL A 132 -15.12 -4.97 -12.25
N LYS A 133 -15.33 -4.02 -11.34
CA LYS A 133 -15.46 -2.59 -11.63
C LYS A 133 -14.40 -1.79 -10.88
N ALA A 134 -13.84 -0.77 -11.53
CA ALA A 134 -13.13 0.30 -10.84
C ALA A 134 -14.14 1.26 -10.21
N VAL A 135 -13.91 1.65 -8.95
CA VAL A 135 -14.79 2.53 -8.17
C VAL A 135 -14.11 3.82 -7.74
N PHE A 136 -12.79 3.88 -7.83
CA PHE A 136 -12.01 5.08 -7.54
C PHE A 136 -10.69 5.05 -8.31
N VAL A 137 -10.36 6.11 -9.03
CA VAL A 137 -9.07 6.27 -9.71
C VAL A 137 -8.15 7.06 -8.80
N LEU A 138 -7.08 6.43 -8.32
CA LEU A 138 -6.10 7.05 -7.45
C LEU A 138 -5.11 7.92 -8.24
N PHE A 139 -4.64 7.43 -9.38
CA PHE A 139 -3.74 8.15 -10.27
C PHE A 139 -4.45 8.46 -11.59
N ASN A 140 -4.81 9.74 -11.79
CA ASN A 140 -5.41 10.21 -13.02
C ASN A 140 -4.43 10.28 -14.20
N GLN A 141 -3.14 10.11 -13.93
CA GLN A 141 -2.08 9.87 -14.91
C GLN A 141 -1.27 8.68 -14.43
N ALA A 142 -0.95 7.75 -15.34
CA ALA A 142 -0.10 6.62 -14.99
C ALA A 142 1.28 7.11 -14.54
N PRO A 143 1.80 6.68 -13.37
CA PRO A 143 3.08 7.15 -12.85
C PRO A 143 4.27 6.49 -13.55
N TYR A 144 4.09 6.00 -14.77
CA TYR A 144 5.12 5.32 -15.53
C TYR A 144 6.11 6.30 -16.15
N ALA A 145 7.37 5.91 -16.10
CA ALA A 145 8.46 6.67 -16.66
C ALA A 145 9.58 5.77 -17.18
N ILE A 146 10.37 6.30 -18.10
CA ILE A 146 11.73 5.85 -18.33
C ILE A 146 12.63 6.72 -17.47
N ILE A 147 13.47 6.10 -16.67
CA ILE A 147 14.45 6.77 -15.81
C ILE A 147 15.84 6.49 -16.36
N ALA A 148 16.60 7.55 -16.55
CA ALA A 148 17.93 7.50 -17.14
C ALA A 148 18.88 8.51 -16.47
N ARG A 149 20.13 8.56 -16.92
CA ARG A 149 21.11 9.54 -16.47
C ARG A 149 21.47 10.50 -17.60
N LYS A 150 21.38 11.81 -17.33
CA LYS A 150 21.74 12.87 -18.29
C LYS A 150 23.22 12.81 -18.69
N SER A 151 24.09 12.45 -17.74
CA SER A 151 25.52 12.23 -17.97
C SER A 151 25.82 11.11 -18.99
N ARG A 152 24.81 10.24 -19.28
CA ARG A 152 24.91 9.17 -20.28
C ARG A 152 24.23 9.52 -21.60
N GLY A 153 23.94 10.80 -21.80
CA GLY A 153 23.41 11.33 -23.06
C GLY A 153 21.90 11.09 -23.22
N ILE A 154 21.13 10.82 -22.14
CA ILE A 154 19.67 10.67 -22.19
C ILE A 154 19.05 11.83 -21.44
N LYS A 155 18.42 12.77 -22.14
CA LYS A 155 17.74 13.94 -21.59
C LYS A 155 16.28 14.01 -22.02
N ALA A 156 15.94 13.37 -23.12
CA ALA A 156 14.59 13.30 -23.68
C ALA A 156 14.30 11.89 -24.19
N LEU A 157 13.03 11.62 -24.48
CA LEU A 157 12.60 10.29 -24.92
C LEU A 157 13.23 9.88 -26.27
N ALA A 158 13.49 10.85 -27.17
CA ALA A 158 14.16 10.62 -28.43
C ALA A 158 15.59 10.07 -28.29
N ASP A 159 16.26 10.37 -27.17
CA ASP A 159 17.63 9.90 -26.91
C ASP A 159 17.67 8.37 -26.58
N MET A 160 16.51 7.71 -26.50
CA MET A 160 16.41 6.27 -26.27
C MET A 160 16.81 5.43 -27.50
N GLU A 161 16.86 6.00 -28.68
CA GLU A 161 17.29 5.26 -29.86
C GLU A 161 18.76 4.77 -29.73
N GLY A 162 18.98 3.50 -30.00
CA GLY A 162 20.26 2.83 -29.83
C GLY A 162 20.63 2.46 -28.40
N LYS A 163 19.75 2.72 -27.41
CA LYS A 163 20.03 2.49 -25.99
C LYS A 163 19.50 1.15 -25.47
N ASN A 164 20.08 0.71 -24.34
CA ASN A 164 19.65 -0.47 -23.60
C ASN A 164 18.66 -0.06 -22.50
N LEU A 165 17.43 -0.55 -22.60
CA LEU A 165 16.36 -0.34 -21.62
C LEU A 165 16.20 -1.58 -20.76
N GLY A 166 16.50 -1.46 -19.46
CA GLY A 166 16.20 -2.46 -18.45
C GLY A 166 14.72 -2.42 -18.08
N VAL A 167 14.03 -3.55 -18.25
CA VAL A 167 12.61 -3.69 -17.97
C VAL A 167 12.44 -4.75 -16.88
N ALA A 168 11.83 -4.37 -15.74
CA ALA A 168 11.58 -5.34 -14.69
C ALA A 168 10.55 -6.36 -15.15
N GLU A 169 10.75 -7.63 -14.75
CA GLU A 169 9.78 -8.68 -15.01
C GLU A 169 8.42 -8.29 -14.41
N GLY A 170 7.34 -8.42 -15.20
CA GLY A 170 5.99 -8.02 -14.77
C GLY A 170 5.72 -6.51 -14.76
N ASP A 171 6.67 -5.67 -15.20
CA ASP A 171 6.47 -4.22 -15.27
C ASP A 171 5.33 -3.86 -16.23
N LEU A 172 4.31 -3.19 -15.71
CA LEU A 172 3.12 -2.83 -16.49
C LEU A 172 3.37 -1.66 -17.45
N SER A 173 4.36 -0.79 -17.16
CA SER A 173 4.71 0.35 -18.01
C SER A 173 5.12 -0.08 -19.41
N ILE A 174 5.75 -1.26 -19.53
CA ILE A 174 6.21 -1.79 -20.83
C ILE A 174 5.04 -2.04 -21.80
N ARG A 175 3.82 -2.25 -21.30
CA ARG A 175 2.65 -2.42 -22.17
C ARG A 175 2.26 -1.13 -22.89
N LEU A 176 2.52 0.02 -22.26
CA LEU A 176 2.23 1.34 -22.81
C LEU A 176 3.40 1.89 -23.66
N TRP A 177 4.62 1.39 -23.41
CA TRP A 177 5.82 1.82 -24.08
C TRP A 177 5.73 1.82 -25.63
N PRO A 178 5.19 0.77 -26.30
CA PRO A 178 5.08 0.76 -27.75
C PRO A 178 4.19 1.89 -28.29
N ALA A 179 3.14 2.24 -27.57
CA ALA A 179 2.25 3.33 -27.96
C ALA A 179 2.95 4.68 -27.79
N VAL A 180 3.59 4.90 -26.65
CA VAL A 180 4.36 6.13 -26.35
C VAL A 180 5.49 6.31 -27.33
N ALA A 181 6.27 5.27 -27.61
CA ALA A 181 7.38 5.31 -28.57
C ALA A 181 6.89 5.69 -29.97
N ARG A 182 5.83 5.05 -30.46
CA ARG A 182 5.25 5.33 -31.77
C ARG A 182 4.75 6.76 -31.89
N GLN A 183 4.03 7.24 -30.87
CA GLN A 183 3.47 8.59 -30.82
C GLN A 183 4.58 9.65 -30.88
N ASN A 184 5.78 9.34 -30.34
CA ASN A 184 6.95 10.23 -30.32
C ASN A 184 7.97 9.94 -31.41
N GLY A 185 7.63 9.15 -32.43
CA GLY A 185 8.49 8.89 -33.59
C GLY A 185 9.69 7.99 -33.29
N ILE A 186 9.72 7.28 -32.17
CA ILE A 186 10.83 6.41 -31.77
C ILE A 186 10.65 5.03 -32.40
N LYS A 187 11.69 4.55 -33.06
CA LYS A 187 11.72 3.19 -33.61
C LYS A 187 11.96 2.18 -32.50
N LEU A 188 10.95 1.39 -32.14
CA LEU A 188 11.06 0.36 -31.09
C LEU A 188 12.21 -0.62 -31.32
N SER A 189 12.50 -0.98 -32.59
CA SER A 189 13.60 -1.87 -32.96
C SER A 189 14.98 -1.28 -32.68
N SER A 190 15.11 0.05 -32.52
CA SER A 190 16.36 0.70 -32.15
C SER A 190 16.60 0.66 -30.61
N VAL A 191 15.59 0.35 -29.79
CA VAL A 191 15.73 0.28 -28.34
C VAL A 191 15.86 -1.18 -27.92
N LYS A 192 17.03 -1.56 -27.40
CA LYS A 192 17.28 -2.91 -26.93
C LYS A 192 16.67 -3.09 -25.54
N GLN A 193 15.65 -3.93 -25.43
CA GLN A 193 15.00 -4.25 -24.15
C GLN A 193 15.67 -5.44 -23.49
N ASN A 194 16.05 -5.30 -22.23
CA ASN A 194 16.62 -6.36 -21.40
C ASN A 194 15.66 -6.62 -20.21
N THR A 195 15.11 -7.82 -20.14
CA THR A 195 14.31 -8.22 -18.96
C THR A 195 15.26 -8.49 -17.80
N ILE A 196 14.97 -7.84 -16.67
CA ILE A 196 15.77 -7.90 -15.44
C ILE A 196 14.85 -8.07 -14.25
N SER A 197 15.37 -8.50 -13.10
CA SER A 197 14.55 -8.51 -11.89
C SER A 197 14.34 -7.08 -11.35
N ALA A 198 13.21 -6.86 -10.69
CA ALA A 198 12.89 -5.55 -10.10
C ALA A 198 13.95 -5.11 -9.07
N ALA A 199 14.56 -6.05 -8.34
CA ALA A 199 15.55 -5.76 -7.30
C ALA A 199 16.88 -5.20 -7.85
N VAL A 200 17.25 -5.54 -9.08
CA VAL A 200 18.51 -5.08 -9.71
C VAL A 200 18.35 -3.91 -10.66
N ARG A 201 17.14 -3.46 -10.89
CA ARG A 201 16.82 -2.42 -11.88
C ARG A 201 17.60 -1.12 -11.63
N GLU A 202 17.43 -0.49 -10.49
CA GLU A 202 18.14 0.74 -10.12
C GLU A 202 19.64 0.51 -9.91
N PRO A 203 20.11 -0.58 -9.27
CA PRO A 203 21.54 -0.95 -9.27
C PRO A 203 22.19 -1.01 -10.64
N MET A 204 21.57 -1.65 -11.63
CA MET A 204 22.11 -1.78 -12.99
C MET A 204 22.19 -0.43 -13.69
N LEU A 205 21.18 0.44 -13.52
CA LEU A 205 21.24 1.80 -14.05
C LEU A 205 22.34 2.63 -13.37
N SER A 206 22.46 2.56 -12.04
CA SER A 206 23.50 3.25 -11.30
C SER A 206 24.89 2.83 -11.76
N ALA A 207 25.12 1.52 -11.90
CA ALA A 207 26.39 0.95 -12.37
C ALA A 207 26.67 1.12 -13.88
N GLY A 208 25.68 1.52 -14.68
CA GLY A 208 25.82 1.66 -16.13
C GLY A 208 25.74 0.40 -16.95
N GLN A 209 25.17 -0.65 -16.38
CA GLN A 209 24.94 -1.91 -17.08
C GLN A 209 23.75 -1.82 -18.05
N VAL A 210 22.84 -0.87 -17.80
CA VAL A 210 21.78 -0.43 -18.70
C VAL A 210 21.83 1.10 -18.83
N ASP A 211 21.34 1.65 -19.94
CA ASP A 211 21.32 3.08 -20.18
C ASP A 211 20.11 3.77 -19.53
N ALA A 212 19.01 3.04 -19.46
CA ALA A 212 17.75 3.48 -18.86
C ALA A 212 17.00 2.30 -18.26
N VAL A 213 16.03 2.58 -17.41
CA VAL A 213 15.10 1.59 -16.86
C VAL A 213 13.66 2.09 -16.92
N THR A 214 12.70 1.17 -17.04
CA THR A 214 11.29 1.48 -16.78
C THR A 214 11.03 1.52 -15.28
N GLY A 215 10.05 2.32 -14.85
CA GLY A 215 9.67 2.35 -13.43
C GLY A 215 8.59 3.38 -13.13
N PHE A 216 8.34 3.55 -11.84
CA PHE A 216 7.46 4.61 -11.35
C PHE A 216 8.25 5.89 -11.14
N SER A 217 7.75 6.99 -11.68
CA SER A 217 8.43 8.31 -11.63
C SER A 217 8.77 8.76 -10.20
N TYR A 218 7.90 8.43 -9.22
CA TYR A 218 8.10 8.79 -7.82
C TYR A 218 9.06 7.86 -7.07
N LEU A 219 9.13 6.57 -7.43
CA LEU A 219 9.88 5.56 -6.67
C LEU A 219 11.31 5.41 -7.18
N SER A 220 11.48 5.19 -8.48
CA SER A 220 12.81 4.90 -9.05
C SER A 220 13.78 6.09 -8.91
N ALA A 221 13.28 7.33 -9.01
CA ALA A 221 14.11 8.51 -8.81
C ALA A 221 14.63 8.60 -7.35
N ILE A 222 13.81 8.27 -6.37
CA ILE A 222 14.20 8.23 -4.94
C ILE A 222 15.25 7.13 -4.75
N ASN A 223 14.95 5.92 -5.20
CA ASN A 223 15.87 4.77 -5.06
C ASN A 223 17.25 5.01 -5.69
N LEU A 224 17.32 5.76 -6.79
CA LEU A 224 18.58 6.12 -7.42
C LEU A 224 19.34 7.19 -6.63
N ARG A 225 18.65 8.18 -6.08
CA ARG A 225 19.26 9.18 -5.18
C ARG A 225 19.84 8.54 -3.94
N ASP A 226 19.14 7.61 -3.32
CA ASP A 226 19.62 6.85 -2.16
C ASP A 226 20.86 6.01 -2.49
N ARG A 227 21.08 5.71 -3.76
CA ARG A 227 22.29 5.05 -4.27
C ARG A 227 23.38 6.04 -4.72
N GLY A 228 23.24 7.32 -4.39
CA GLY A 228 24.23 8.35 -4.68
C GLY A 228 24.19 8.90 -6.11
N VAL A 229 23.12 8.64 -6.87
CA VAL A 229 22.97 9.31 -8.18
C VAL A 229 22.49 10.74 -7.94
N PRO A 230 23.22 11.78 -8.41
CA PRO A 230 22.81 13.16 -8.22
C PRO A 230 21.44 13.45 -8.83
N ALA A 231 20.61 14.23 -8.15
CA ALA A 231 19.26 14.53 -8.61
C ALA A 231 19.24 15.30 -9.96
N ASP A 232 20.22 16.14 -10.19
CA ASP A 232 20.42 16.90 -11.43
C ASP A 232 20.88 16.03 -12.59
N ASP A 233 21.49 14.87 -12.32
CA ASP A 233 21.87 13.87 -13.33
C ASP A 233 20.70 12.96 -13.74
N LEU A 234 19.60 12.92 -12.95
CA LEU A 234 18.46 12.10 -13.30
C LEU A 234 17.62 12.71 -14.42
N ALA A 235 17.30 11.90 -15.43
CA ALA A 235 16.26 12.15 -16.42
C ALA A 235 15.06 11.26 -16.08
N VAL A 236 13.94 11.85 -15.65
CA VAL A 236 12.68 11.15 -15.37
C VAL A 236 11.71 11.50 -16.50
N LEU A 237 11.62 10.61 -17.49
CA LEU A 237 10.83 10.80 -18.70
C LEU A 237 9.45 10.17 -18.48
N ARG A 238 8.52 10.92 -17.89
CA ARG A 238 7.18 10.42 -17.59
C ARG A 238 6.39 10.22 -18.87
N PHE A 239 5.71 9.10 -19.01
CA PHE A 239 4.90 8.81 -20.19
C PHE A 239 3.78 9.84 -20.42
N ALA A 240 3.24 10.40 -19.34
CA ALA A 240 2.25 11.46 -19.42
C ALA A 240 2.77 12.73 -20.12
N ASP A 241 4.06 13.07 -19.97
CA ASP A 241 4.68 14.23 -20.62
C ASP A 241 4.87 14.01 -22.12
N TYR A 242 4.72 12.77 -22.59
CA TYR A 242 4.87 12.34 -23.96
C TYR A 242 3.55 11.83 -24.58
N GLY A 243 2.42 12.32 -24.07
CA GLY A 243 1.09 12.09 -24.64
C GLY A 243 0.41 10.79 -24.22
N CYS A 244 0.90 10.11 -23.18
CA CYS A 244 0.21 8.97 -22.60
C CYS A 244 -0.87 9.45 -21.62
N GLU A 245 -2.13 9.46 -22.02
CA GLU A 245 -3.27 9.89 -21.22
C GLU A 245 -3.90 8.74 -20.40
N ALA A 246 -3.20 7.61 -20.26
CA ALA A 246 -3.70 6.47 -19.52
C ALA A 246 -3.77 6.78 -18.01
N TYR A 247 -4.83 6.31 -17.36
CA TYR A 247 -4.90 6.28 -15.90
C TYR A 247 -3.89 5.25 -15.33
N GLY A 248 -3.51 5.46 -14.08
CA GLY A 248 -2.64 4.53 -13.34
C GLY A 248 -3.43 3.61 -12.42
N PHE A 249 -3.18 3.72 -11.10
CA PHE A 249 -3.82 2.85 -10.13
C PHE A 249 -5.25 3.24 -9.83
N ALA A 250 -6.09 2.21 -9.66
CA ALA A 250 -7.49 2.34 -9.29
C ALA A 250 -7.86 1.32 -8.21
N VAL A 251 -8.81 1.70 -7.36
CA VAL A 251 -9.51 0.78 -6.48
C VAL A 251 -10.56 0.06 -7.29
N ILE A 252 -10.51 -1.27 -7.25
CA ILE A 252 -11.50 -2.15 -7.86
C ILE A 252 -12.32 -2.85 -6.79
N VAL A 253 -13.51 -3.32 -7.16
CA VAL A 253 -14.46 -3.97 -6.25
C VAL A 253 -15.00 -5.28 -6.83
N SER A 254 -15.22 -6.25 -5.93
CA SER A 254 -15.82 -7.53 -6.31
C SER A 254 -17.28 -7.34 -6.79
N PRO A 255 -17.68 -8.08 -7.85
CA PRO A 255 -19.06 -8.01 -8.36
C PRO A 255 -20.08 -8.31 -7.26
N ARG A 256 -19.77 -9.26 -6.39
CA ARG A 256 -20.61 -9.68 -5.26
C ARG A 256 -20.85 -8.51 -4.29
N LEU A 257 -19.78 -7.85 -3.83
CA LEU A 257 -19.92 -6.74 -2.88
C LEU A 257 -20.61 -5.53 -3.53
N ALA A 258 -20.26 -5.22 -4.78
CA ALA A 258 -20.85 -4.11 -5.51
C ALA A 258 -22.38 -4.23 -5.65
N THR A 259 -22.89 -5.46 -5.82
CA THR A 259 -24.33 -5.72 -5.95
C THR A 259 -25.01 -5.85 -4.59
N ALA A 260 -24.43 -6.62 -3.66
CA ALA A 260 -25.08 -6.95 -2.40
C ALA A 260 -25.03 -5.81 -1.37
N LYS A 261 -24.01 -4.94 -1.43
CA LYS A 261 -23.73 -3.94 -0.38
C LYS A 261 -23.15 -2.64 -0.96
N PRO A 262 -23.89 -1.94 -1.83
CA PRO A 262 -23.41 -0.72 -2.48
C PRO A 262 -23.04 0.40 -1.49
N ASP A 263 -23.67 0.44 -0.30
CA ASP A 263 -23.34 1.46 0.70
C ASP A 263 -21.98 1.21 1.36
N ALA A 264 -21.58 -0.05 1.54
CA ALA A 264 -20.22 -0.38 1.98
C ALA A 264 -19.17 0.05 0.94
N VAL A 265 -19.49 -0.08 -0.36
CA VAL A 265 -18.62 0.42 -1.44
C VAL A 265 -18.48 1.94 -1.38
N LYS A 266 -19.57 2.66 -1.23
CA LYS A 266 -19.55 4.13 -1.08
C LYS A 266 -18.78 4.55 0.16
N GLY A 267 -18.98 3.86 1.31
CA GLY A 267 -18.27 4.12 2.56
C GLY A 267 -16.76 3.92 2.40
N PHE A 268 -16.35 2.81 1.77
CA PHE A 268 -14.93 2.57 1.49
C PHE A 268 -14.32 3.69 0.65
N VAL A 269 -14.97 4.09 -0.43
CA VAL A 269 -14.50 5.18 -1.30
C VAL A 269 -14.42 6.51 -0.55
N ARG A 270 -15.44 6.86 0.28
CA ARG A 270 -15.38 8.08 1.10
C ARG A 270 -14.19 8.06 2.06
N ALA A 271 -13.95 6.94 2.73
CA ALA A 271 -12.79 6.78 3.62
C ALA A 271 -11.47 6.95 2.87
N VAL A 272 -11.33 6.38 1.67
CA VAL A 272 -10.13 6.53 0.83
C VAL A 272 -9.94 7.98 0.39
N ILE A 273 -11.00 8.68 -0.02
CA ILE A 273 -10.94 10.11 -0.35
C ILE A 273 -10.48 10.92 0.87
N GLY A 274 -11.05 10.65 2.06
CA GLY A 274 -10.62 11.29 3.30
C GLY A 274 -9.15 11.02 3.62
N GLY A 275 -8.70 9.78 3.49
CA GLY A 275 -7.29 9.39 3.67
C GLY A 275 -6.35 10.05 2.66
N THR A 276 -6.79 10.21 1.40
CA THR A 276 -6.05 10.97 0.38
C THR A 276 -5.87 12.43 0.82
N ASN A 277 -6.94 13.07 1.28
CA ASN A 277 -6.88 14.44 1.75
C ASN A 277 -5.96 14.60 2.97
N LEU A 278 -5.97 13.62 3.91
CA LEU A 278 -5.05 13.62 5.05
C LEU A 278 -3.59 13.47 4.58
N ALA A 279 -3.31 12.59 3.63
CA ALA A 279 -1.98 12.40 3.09
C ALA A 279 -1.44 13.65 2.36
N ILE A 280 -2.30 14.35 1.62
CA ILE A 280 -1.94 15.61 0.95
C ILE A 280 -1.71 16.73 1.96
N LYS A 281 -2.53 16.81 3.01
CA LYS A 281 -2.43 17.84 4.05
C LYS A 281 -1.16 17.71 4.89
N ASP A 282 -0.73 16.49 5.17
CA ASP A 282 0.46 16.19 5.96
C ASP A 282 1.25 15.02 5.34
N PRO A 283 2.02 15.30 4.28
CA PRO A 283 2.78 14.28 3.58
C PRO A 283 3.92 13.69 4.43
N ALA A 284 4.48 14.45 5.37
CA ALA A 284 5.52 13.96 6.27
C ALA A 284 4.97 12.90 7.21
N ARG A 285 3.83 13.14 7.83
CA ARG A 285 3.13 12.15 8.64
C ARG A 285 2.73 10.93 7.81
N ALA A 286 2.19 11.14 6.62
CA ALA A 286 1.80 10.04 5.74
C ALA A 286 2.99 9.14 5.39
N ALA A 287 4.16 9.72 5.09
CA ALA A 287 5.40 8.99 4.84
C ALA A 287 5.84 8.18 6.06
N THR A 288 5.82 8.78 7.26
CA THR A 288 6.15 8.09 8.52
C THR A 288 5.20 6.92 8.79
N GLU A 289 3.90 7.12 8.62
CA GLU A 289 2.89 6.07 8.86
C GLU A 289 3.00 4.92 7.85
N VAL A 290 3.38 5.19 6.60
CA VAL A 290 3.66 4.14 5.60
C VAL A 290 4.94 3.40 5.98
N ALA A 291 6.04 4.13 6.25
CA ALA A 291 7.33 3.53 6.58
C ALA A 291 7.24 2.59 7.80
N SER A 292 6.54 3.01 8.86
CA SER A 292 6.39 2.19 10.08
C SER A 292 5.67 0.86 9.86
N ARG A 293 4.99 0.70 8.73
CA ARG A 293 4.28 -0.53 8.34
C ARG A 293 5.02 -1.35 7.30
N MET A 294 6.02 -0.76 6.65
CA MET A 294 6.91 -1.49 5.73
C MET A 294 7.91 -2.37 6.49
N ASP A 295 8.36 -1.93 7.68
CA ASP A 295 9.36 -2.61 8.50
C ASP A 295 8.76 -3.71 9.40
N GLY A 296 7.44 -3.82 9.47
CA GLY A 296 6.71 -4.73 10.38
C GLY A 296 6.01 -5.92 9.68
N GLY A 297 6.33 -6.20 8.40
CA GLY A 297 5.76 -7.31 7.64
C GLY A 297 6.68 -8.50 7.51
#